data_eaba2545ce8e36f7e8f81a8b574ca038
#
_entry.id   eaba2545ce8e36f7e8f81a8b574ca038
#
_cell.length_a   1.000
_cell.length_b   1.000
_cell.length_c   1.000
_cell.angle_alpha   90.00
_cell.angle_beta   90.00
_cell.angle_gamma   90.00
#
_symmetry.space_group_name_H-M   'P 1'
#
loop_
_entity.id
_entity.type
_entity.pdbx_description
1 polymer ?
#
loop_
_entity_poly.entity_id
_entity_poly.type
_entity_poly.pdbx_seq_one_letter_code
_entity_poly.pdbx_strand_id
1 'polypeptide(L)'
;MKNEKDIILKVENLVQTFTIGEDFLFWKNKRKVNALNGISFEVERNKTLGLVGESGCGKSTTLRTIMQLHRPTSGSIYFNGKDMTKLSKRELLKTRKDMQMVFQDPHTSLNPRMTIREIIEEPLVIYNENKILPKTKQEIEKRVNELMNLTGLAKSMLSRYPHEFSGGQRQRIGIARALALNPKLLLLDEAVSALDVSIRAQILNLLKDLQKELSLSYLFISHDLAVVKYMSDKIAVMYMGVILEIAPREILFSNPKHPYTKTLIASIPEIDPEKIKTKTIKLDEPSLTTIRNTSLTPENAPLEEVEKDHFVSKYLFDEMNSLLNKNET
;
A
#
# COMPACT_ATOMS: atom_id res chain seq x y z
N MET A 1 -11.72 9.88 22.01
CA MET A 1 -10.45 10.35 21.43
C MET A 1 -9.50 9.15 21.40
N LYS A 2 -9.01 8.75 20.20
CA LYS A 2 -7.98 7.72 20.11
C LYS A 2 -6.71 8.23 20.75
N ASN A 3 -6.03 7.39 21.50
CA ASN A 3 -4.78 7.76 22.15
C ASN A 3 -3.71 7.88 21.03
N GLU A 4 -2.99 9.00 20.92
CA GLU A 4 -1.91 9.18 19.92
C GLU A 4 -0.87 8.04 19.96
N LYS A 5 -0.76 7.36 21.09
CA LYS A 5 0.12 6.19 21.27
C LYS A 5 -0.29 4.97 20.43
N ASP A 6 -1.54 4.92 19.94
CA ASP A 6 -2.05 3.78 19.17
C ASP A 6 -1.82 3.93 17.67
N ILE A 7 -1.38 5.11 17.19
CA ILE A 7 -1.08 5.36 15.79
C ILE A 7 0.40 5.10 15.50
N ILE A 8 0.68 4.28 14.50
CA ILE A 8 2.05 3.99 14.06
C ILE A 8 2.48 4.90 12.90
N LEU A 9 1.56 5.17 11.97
CA LEU A 9 1.77 6.03 10.82
C LEU A 9 0.60 7.01 10.71
N LYS A 10 0.92 8.30 10.56
CA LYS A 10 -0.06 9.36 10.27
C LYS A 10 0.42 10.15 9.06
N VAL A 11 -0.44 10.31 8.09
CA VAL A 11 -0.22 11.09 6.88
C VAL A 11 -1.19 12.26 6.89
N GLU A 12 -0.68 13.47 6.69
CA GLU A 12 -1.47 14.70 6.74
C GLU A 12 -1.26 15.53 5.48
N ASN A 13 -2.33 15.79 4.75
CA ASN A 13 -2.40 16.65 3.57
C ASN A 13 -1.26 16.39 2.57
N LEU A 14 -0.95 15.11 2.32
CA LEU A 14 0.20 14.71 1.52
C LEU A 14 -0.03 14.98 0.04
N VAL A 15 0.81 15.82 -0.54
CA VAL A 15 0.82 16.15 -1.97
C VAL A 15 2.11 15.65 -2.60
N GLN A 16 1.97 15.00 -3.76
CA GLN A 16 3.10 14.61 -4.60
C GLN A 16 2.86 15.00 -6.06
N THR A 17 3.68 15.90 -6.55
CA THR A 17 3.65 16.36 -7.94
C THR A 17 4.92 15.90 -8.66
N PHE A 18 4.76 15.33 -9.85
CA PHE A 18 5.86 15.02 -10.75
C PHE A 18 5.85 15.98 -11.92
N THR A 19 7.05 16.36 -12.36
CA THR A 19 7.21 17.14 -13.61
C THR A 19 7.59 16.16 -14.71
N ILE A 20 6.76 16.05 -15.75
CA ILE A 20 6.97 15.19 -16.91
C ILE A 20 7.29 16.09 -18.10
N GLY A 21 8.33 15.77 -18.86
CA GLY A 21 8.75 16.45 -20.09
C GLY A 21 10.25 16.36 -20.27
N GLU A 22 10.69 16.17 -21.55
CA GLU A 22 12.10 16.19 -21.92
C GLU A 22 12.56 17.62 -22.18
N ASP A 23 13.74 17.97 -21.65
CA ASP A 23 14.46 19.19 -22.04
C ASP A 23 15.07 18.98 -23.44
N PHE A 24 14.26 19.12 -24.50
CA PHE A 24 14.80 19.27 -25.87
C PHE A 24 15.04 20.76 -26.15
N LEU A 25 16.16 21.11 -26.74
CA LEU A 25 16.85 22.39 -26.75
C LEU A 25 15.99 23.65 -27.03
N PHE A 26 14.73 23.52 -27.49
CA PHE A 26 13.88 24.64 -27.88
C PHE A 26 12.40 24.59 -27.45
N TRP A 27 11.91 23.49 -26.75
CA TRP A 27 10.49 23.38 -26.39
C TRP A 27 10.36 22.96 -24.92
N LYS A 28 10.02 23.94 -24.04
CA LYS A 28 9.75 23.73 -22.60
C LYS A 28 8.29 23.33 -22.37
N ASN A 29 7.87 22.16 -22.77
CA ASN A 29 6.56 21.63 -22.38
C ASN A 29 6.67 20.74 -21.12
N LYS A 30 6.97 21.35 -19.99
CA LYS A 30 6.91 20.66 -18.68
C LYS A 30 5.45 20.59 -18.23
N ARG A 31 4.88 19.39 -18.22
CA ARG A 31 3.57 19.15 -17.60
C ARG A 31 3.78 18.71 -16.15
N LYS A 32 3.01 19.31 -15.24
CA LYS A 32 2.93 18.85 -13.86
C LYS A 32 1.81 17.83 -13.74
N VAL A 33 2.09 16.69 -13.13
CA VAL A 33 1.11 15.64 -12.82
C VAL A 33 1.05 15.50 -11.32
N ASN A 34 -0.11 15.80 -10.76
CA ASN A 34 -0.36 15.62 -9.34
C ASN A 34 -0.77 14.14 -9.12
N ALA A 35 0.17 13.35 -8.58
CA ALA A 35 -0.08 11.94 -8.27
C ALA A 35 -0.78 11.77 -6.91
N LEU A 36 -0.57 12.70 -5.98
CA LEU A 36 -1.26 12.79 -4.69
C LEU A 36 -1.74 14.22 -4.48
N ASN A 37 -2.99 14.36 -4.04
CA ASN A 37 -3.71 15.63 -3.92
C ASN A 37 -4.22 15.84 -2.49
N GLY A 38 -3.31 15.95 -1.49
CA GLY A 38 -3.69 16.27 -0.11
C GLY A 38 -4.30 15.10 0.65
N ILE A 39 -3.81 13.87 0.44
CA ILE A 39 -4.32 12.71 1.15
C ILE A 39 -3.97 12.73 2.63
N SER A 40 -4.93 12.32 3.47
CA SER A 40 -4.76 12.20 4.92
C SER A 40 -5.35 10.87 5.41
N PHE A 41 -4.59 10.13 6.23
CA PHE A 41 -5.04 8.87 6.83
C PHE A 41 -4.10 8.44 7.97
N GLU A 42 -4.54 7.47 8.76
CA GLU A 42 -3.79 6.92 9.87
C GLU A 42 -3.76 5.39 9.80
N VAL A 43 -2.62 4.80 10.21
CA VAL A 43 -2.48 3.35 10.43
C VAL A 43 -2.32 3.12 11.92
N GLU A 44 -3.20 2.33 12.49
CA GLU A 44 -3.15 1.94 13.89
C GLU A 44 -2.11 0.83 14.11
N ARG A 45 -1.53 0.76 15.34
CA ARG A 45 -0.61 -0.32 15.69
C ARG A 45 -1.29 -1.68 15.64
N ASN A 46 -0.56 -2.66 15.12
CA ASN A 46 -1.02 -4.06 15.02
C ASN A 46 -2.30 -4.22 14.19
N LYS A 47 -2.62 -3.22 13.36
CA LYS A 47 -3.78 -3.19 12.46
C LYS A 47 -3.34 -3.06 11.02
N THR A 48 -4.27 -3.39 10.13
CA THR A 48 -4.11 -3.23 8.69
C THR A 48 -5.02 -2.12 8.17
N LEU A 49 -4.42 -1.09 7.56
CA LEU A 49 -5.14 -0.19 6.68
C LEU A 49 -5.00 -0.69 5.24
N GLY A 50 -6.12 -1.04 4.60
CA GLY A 50 -6.18 -1.31 3.17
C GLY A 50 -6.30 -0.02 2.38
N LEU A 51 -5.53 0.15 1.31
CA LEU A 51 -5.68 1.24 0.36
C LEU A 51 -6.05 0.65 -1.00
N VAL A 52 -7.26 0.94 -1.47
CA VAL A 52 -7.85 0.37 -2.68
C VAL A 52 -8.23 1.45 -3.67
N GLY A 53 -8.23 1.13 -4.94
CA GLY A 53 -8.62 2.01 -6.05
C GLY A 53 -8.07 1.50 -7.37
N GLU A 54 -8.47 2.12 -8.47
CA GLU A 54 -8.05 1.76 -9.83
C GLU A 54 -6.54 1.85 -10.04
N SER A 55 -6.05 1.17 -11.08
CA SER A 55 -4.64 1.28 -11.48
C SER A 55 -4.31 2.73 -11.84
N GLY A 56 -3.15 3.22 -11.38
CA GLY A 56 -2.72 4.59 -11.63
C GLY A 56 -3.33 5.67 -10.72
N CYS A 57 -4.21 5.35 -9.77
CA CYS A 57 -4.82 6.36 -8.88
C CYS A 57 -3.86 6.94 -7.82
N GLY A 58 -2.59 6.47 -7.72
CA GLY A 58 -1.59 7.03 -6.81
C GLY A 58 -1.16 6.10 -5.65
N LYS A 59 -1.69 4.88 -5.53
CA LYS A 59 -1.41 3.96 -4.42
C LYS A 59 0.09 3.68 -4.19
N SER A 60 0.80 3.21 -5.21
CA SER A 60 2.25 2.93 -5.11
C SER A 60 3.06 4.21 -4.90
N THR A 61 2.59 5.35 -5.45
CA THR A 61 3.19 6.65 -5.17
C THR A 61 3.07 7.01 -3.70
N THR A 62 1.92 6.73 -3.08
CA THR A 62 1.70 6.92 -1.63
C THR A 62 2.77 6.18 -0.82
N LEU A 63 3.00 4.88 -1.08
CA LEU A 63 4.02 4.10 -0.34
C LEU A 63 5.42 4.65 -0.56
N ARG A 64 5.79 4.96 -1.81
CA ARG A 64 7.13 5.49 -2.13
C ARG A 64 7.37 6.85 -1.49
N THR A 65 6.34 7.69 -1.39
CA THR A 65 6.42 8.99 -0.72
C THR A 65 6.50 8.82 0.80
N ILE A 66 5.75 7.89 1.40
CA ILE A 66 5.85 7.55 2.83
C ILE A 66 7.27 7.06 3.17
N MET A 67 7.84 6.18 2.35
CA MET A 67 9.22 5.73 2.48
C MET A 67 10.26 6.83 2.22
N GLN A 68 9.85 8.03 1.82
CA GLN A 68 10.75 9.12 1.41
C GLN A 68 11.69 8.71 0.26
N LEU A 69 11.26 7.80 -0.62
CA LEU A 69 11.94 7.53 -1.89
C LEU A 69 11.72 8.71 -2.86
N HIS A 70 10.56 9.33 -2.75
CA HIS A 70 10.26 10.65 -3.30
C HIS A 70 9.94 11.59 -2.14
N ARG A 71 10.59 12.75 -2.08
CA ARG A 71 10.22 13.76 -1.11
C ARG A 71 8.86 14.34 -1.49
N PRO A 72 7.92 14.48 -0.53
CA PRO A 72 6.62 15.08 -0.81
C PRO A 72 6.77 16.53 -1.27
N THR A 73 5.86 16.96 -2.13
CA THR A 73 5.77 18.37 -2.55
C THR A 73 5.28 19.23 -1.38
N SER A 74 4.30 18.75 -0.61
CA SER A 74 3.82 19.33 0.63
C SER A 74 3.14 18.30 1.51
N GLY A 75 2.74 18.68 2.73
CA GLY A 75 2.16 17.79 3.72
C GLY A 75 3.21 17.18 4.65
N SER A 76 2.75 16.37 5.59
CA SER A 76 3.58 15.76 6.64
C SER A 76 3.33 14.25 6.76
N ILE A 77 4.38 13.54 7.16
CA ILE A 77 4.35 12.10 7.40
C ILE A 77 4.95 11.83 8.77
N TYR A 78 4.14 11.34 9.70
CA TYR A 78 4.59 11.00 11.04
C TYR A 78 4.67 9.48 11.20
N PHE A 79 5.83 8.98 11.57
CA PHE A 79 6.04 7.58 11.92
C PHE A 79 6.51 7.46 13.36
N ASN A 80 5.80 6.70 14.18
CA ASN A 80 6.04 6.65 15.64
C ASN A 80 6.12 8.06 16.27
N GLY A 81 5.26 8.99 15.83
CA GLY A 81 5.21 10.37 16.32
C GLY A 81 6.32 11.30 15.79
N LYS A 82 7.24 10.81 14.94
CA LYS A 82 8.32 11.62 14.36
C LYS A 82 7.97 12.05 12.94
N ASP A 83 8.09 13.35 12.65
CA ASP A 83 7.90 13.89 11.30
C ASP A 83 9.06 13.47 10.38
N MET A 84 8.78 12.54 9.48
CA MET A 84 9.77 11.99 8.55
C MET A 84 10.20 12.98 7.47
N THR A 85 9.38 14.00 7.18
CA THR A 85 9.68 14.99 6.13
C THR A 85 10.82 15.92 6.52
N LYS A 86 11.10 16.05 7.84
CA LYS A 86 12.14 16.92 8.42
C LYS A 86 13.42 16.17 8.79
N LEU A 87 13.45 14.83 8.65
CA LEU A 87 14.60 14.02 9.06
C LEU A 87 15.79 14.21 8.10
N SER A 88 16.99 14.21 8.67
CA SER A 88 18.23 14.06 7.92
C SER A 88 18.34 12.66 7.29
N LYS A 89 19.20 12.49 6.28
CA LYS A 89 19.42 11.18 5.62
C LYS A 89 19.77 10.07 6.61
N ARG A 90 20.58 10.38 7.64
CA ARG A 90 21.00 9.39 8.66
C ARG A 90 19.85 9.00 9.59
N GLU A 91 19.05 9.98 10.01
CA GLU A 91 17.86 9.74 10.85
C GLU A 91 16.80 8.97 10.06
N LEU A 92 16.60 9.32 8.78
CA LEU A 92 15.70 8.62 7.90
C LEU A 92 16.10 7.15 7.73
N LEU A 93 17.39 6.85 7.54
CA LEU A 93 17.89 5.49 7.48
C LEU A 93 17.56 4.73 8.78
N LYS A 94 17.82 5.33 9.96
CA LYS A 94 17.46 4.73 11.24
C LYS A 94 15.95 4.46 11.37
N THR A 95 15.11 5.37 10.88
CA THR A 95 13.66 5.25 10.95
C THR A 95 13.14 4.16 9.99
N ARG A 96 13.71 4.05 8.79
CA ARG A 96 13.37 3.02 7.81
C ARG A 96 13.64 1.58 8.29
N LYS A 97 14.51 1.40 9.29
CA LYS A 97 14.70 0.09 9.95
C LYS A 97 13.35 -0.47 10.45
N ASP A 98 12.54 0.38 11.05
CA ASP A 98 11.28 0.00 11.67
C ASP A 98 10.10 0.01 10.66
N MET A 99 10.32 0.45 9.41
CA MET A 99 9.34 0.48 8.33
C MET A 99 9.95 -0.10 7.06
N GLN A 100 9.42 -1.20 6.59
CA GLN A 100 9.93 -1.92 5.42
C GLN A 100 8.85 -2.10 4.35
N MET A 101 9.27 -2.38 3.11
CA MET A 101 8.36 -2.49 1.98
C MET A 101 8.53 -3.84 1.27
N VAL A 102 7.39 -4.45 0.93
CA VAL A 102 7.32 -5.59 0.01
C VAL A 102 6.78 -5.07 -1.31
N PHE A 103 7.54 -5.28 -2.38
CA PHE A 103 7.23 -4.75 -3.71
C PHE A 103 6.26 -5.64 -4.48
N GLN A 104 5.60 -5.06 -5.46
CA GLN A 104 4.59 -5.67 -6.31
C GLN A 104 5.12 -6.89 -7.10
N ASP A 105 6.27 -6.74 -7.72
CA ASP A 105 6.86 -7.78 -8.55
C ASP A 105 8.11 -8.39 -7.89
N PRO A 106 8.00 -9.65 -7.43
CA PRO A 106 9.14 -10.34 -6.84
C PRO A 106 10.25 -10.66 -7.86
N HIS A 107 9.97 -10.62 -9.18
CA HIS A 107 10.98 -10.85 -10.21
C HIS A 107 11.95 -9.68 -10.32
N THR A 108 11.43 -8.45 -10.29
CA THR A 108 12.24 -7.24 -10.43
C THR A 108 12.82 -6.76 -9.11
N SER A 109 12.23 -7.17 -7.98
CA SER A 109 12.66 -6.72 -6.66
C SER A 109 13.81 -7.53 -6.06
N LEU A 110 14.09 -8.74 -6.56
CA LEU A 110 15.19 -9.59 -6.12
C LEU A 110 16.33 -9.51 -7.13
N ASN A 111 17.55 -9.26 -6.66
CA ASN A 111 18.72 -9.26 -7.53
C ASN A 111 19.01 -10.68 -8.02
N PRO A 112 18.92 -10.97 -9.35
CA PRO A 112 19.05 -12.33 -9.89
C PRO A 112 20.47 -12.90 -9.77
N ARG A 113 21.46 -12.06 -9.45
CA ARG A 113 22.88 -12.45 -9.29
C ARG A 113 23.27 -12.79 -7.84
N MET A 114 22.36 -12.57 -6.90
CA MET A 114 22.55 -12.87 -5.48
C MET A 114 21.86 -14.18 -5.12
N THR A 115 22.47 -14.94 -4.23
CA THR A 115 21.85 -16.12 -3.60
C THR A 115 20.73 -15.67 -2.65
N ILE A 116 19.84 -16.58 -2.28
CA ILE A 116 18.76 -16.28 -1.33
C ILE A 116 19.32 -15.84 0.03
N ARG A 117 20.43 -16.44 0.47
CA ARG A 117 21.16 -16.00 1.66
C ARG A 117 21.52 -14.53 1.57
N GLU A 118 22.23 -14.14 0.52
CA GLU A 118 22.71 -12.77 0.31
C GLU A 118 21.55 -11.78 0.26
N ILE A 119 20.45 -12.12 -0.41
CA ILE A 119 19.24 -11.27 -0.49
C ILE A 119 18.62 -11.02 0.89
N ILE A 120 18.52 -12.06 1.74
CA ILE A 120 17.92 -11.92 3.07
C ILE A 120 18.90 -11.25 4.04
N GLU A 121 20.19 -11.46 3.90
CA GLU A 121 21.25 -10.83 4.70
C GLU A 121 21.47 -9.35 4.35
N GLU A 122 21.24 -8.95 3.09
CA GLU A 122 21.57 -7.62 2.58
C GLU A 122 21.12 -6.47 3.51
N PRO A 123 19.86 -6.40 3.99
CA PRO A 123 19.46 -5.35 4.93
C PRO A 123 20.26 -5.36 6.23
N LEU A 124 20.59 -6.55 6.76
CA LEU A 124 21.35 -6.69 8.00
C LEU A 124 22.80 -6.20 7.81
N VAL A 125 23.41 -6.53 6.68
CA VAL A 125 24.77 -6.10 6.32
C VAL A 125 24.81 -4.58 6.17
N ILE A 126 23.90 -3.98 5.40
CA ILE A 126 23.83 -2.52 5.18
C ILE A 126 23.70 -1.77 6.51
N TYR A 127 22.83 -2.22 7.43
CA TYR A 127 22.63 -1.55 8.71
C TYR A 127 23.78 -1.80 9.69
N ASN A 128 24.48 -2.93 9.58
CA ASN A 128 25.69 -3.23 10.32
C ASN A 128 26.85 -2.31 9.90
N GLU A 129 27.11 -2.19 8.61
CA GLU A 129 28.15 -1.31 8.04
C GLU A 129 27.92 0.16 8.42
N ASN A 130 26.67 0.61 8.44
CA ASN A 130 26.31 1.96 8.88
C ASN A 130 26.31 2.13 10.42
N LYS A 131 26.69 1.11 11.19
CA LYS A 131 26.73 1.11 12.67
C LYS A 131 25.39 1.48 13.33
N ILE A 132 24.29 1.15 12.67
CA ILE A 132 22.93 1.39 13.16
C ILE A 132 22.41 0.15 13.89
N LEU A 133 22.75 -1.04 13.41
CA LEU A 133 22.39 -2.33 13.99
C LEU A 133 23.61 -3.25 13.96
N PRO A 134 24.60 -3.02 14.83
CA PRO A 134 25.80 -3.86 14.86
C PRO A 134 25.44 -5.30 15.24
N LYS A 135 25.83 -6.25 14.40
CA LYS A 135 25.60 -7.69 14.59
C LYS A 135 26.83 -8.48 14.20
N THR A 136 27.08 -9.55 14.91
CA THR A 136 28.09 -10.55 14.54
C THR A 136 27.61 -11.41 13.37
N LYS A 137 28.53 -12.07 12.68
CA LYS A 137 28.18 -13.03 11.62
C LYS A 137 27.23 -14.13 12.14
N GLN A 138 27.47 -14.62 13.35
CA GLN A 138 26.63 -15.66 13.95
C GLN A 138 25.18 -15.17 14.22
N GLU A 139 25.00 -13.92 14.67
CA GLU A 139 23.69 -13.33 14.87
C GLU A 139 22.95 -13.12 13.55
N ILE A 140 23.66 -12.71 12.49
CA ILE A 140 23.09 -12.58 11.15
C ILE A 140 22.65 -13.96 10.64
N GLU A 141 23.49 -14.97 10.74
CA GLU A 141 23.16 -16.34 10.32
C GLU A 141 21.96 -16.91 11.10
N LYS A 142 21.93 -16.72 12.42
CA LYS A 142 20.79 -17.09 13.24
C LYS A 142 19.50 -16.43 12.76
N ARG A 143 19.57 -15.11 12.49
CA ARG A 143 18.41 -14.34 11.99
C ARG A 143 17.92 -14.82 10.64
N VAL A 144 18.81 -15.10 9.69
CA VAL A 144 18.46 -15.67 8.38
C VAL A 144 17.72 -17.00 8.54
N ASN A 145 18.23 -17.89 9.40
CA ASN A 145 17.58 -19.18 9.67
C ASN A 145 16.18 -19.02 10.29
N GLU A 146 16.00 -18.06 11.20
CA GLU A 146 14.68 -17.72 11.75
C GLU A 146 13.72 -17.24 10.65
N LEU A 147 14.17 -16.36 9.76
CA LEU A 147 13.37 -15.83 8.66
C LEU A 147 12.94 -16.90 7.67
N MET A 148 13.83 -17.84 7.34
CA MET A 148 13.49 -18.99 6.51
C MET A 148 12.37 -19.81 7.12
N ASN A 149 12.44 -20.09 8.43
CA ASN A 149 11.39 -20.81 9.15
C ASN A 149 10.07 -20.02 9.16
N LEU A 150 10.09 -18.72 9.53
CA LEU A 150 8.92 -17.84 9.59
C LEU A 150 8.18 -17.74 8.25
N THR A 151 8.92 -17.80 7.13
CA THR A 151 8.33 -17.71 5.79
C THR A 151 8.07 -19.07 5.14
N GLY A 152 8.31 -20.17 5.87
CA GLY A 152 8.07 -21.53 5.37
C GLY A 152 9.01 -21.94 4.23
N LEU A 153 10.25 -21.44 4.24
CA LEU A 153 11.29 -21.80 3.26
C LEU A 153 12.29 -22.77 3.88
N ALA A 154 12.72 -23.78 3.12
CA ALA A 154 13.71 -24.75 3.59
C ALA A 154 15.11 -24.12 3.60
N LYS A 155 15.90 -24.37 4.66
CA LYS A 155 17.28 -23.86 4.78
C LYS A 155 18.20 -24.30 3.64
N SER A 156 17.96 -25.47 3.05
CA SER A 156 18.68 -25.97 1.87
C SER A 156 18.55 -25.08 0.63
N MET A 157 17.60 -24.12 0.64
CA MET A 157 17.38 -23.19 -0.46
C MET A 157 18.30 -21.97 -0.41
N LEU A 158 19.03 -21.74 0.69
CA LEU A 158 19.82 -20.53 0.90
C LEU A 158 20.95 -20.31 -0.14
N SER A 159 21.50 -21.38 -0.72
CA SER A 159 22.56 -21.31 -1.74
C SER A 159 22.04 -21.18 -3.18
N ARG A 160 20.72 -21.21 -3.38
CA ARG A 160 20.11 -21.09 -4.70
C ARG A 160 19.89 -19.65 -5.10
N TYR A 161 19.58 -19.44 -6.39
CA TYR A 161 19.32 -18.13 -6.99
C TYR A 161 17.81 -17.91 -7.23
N PRO A 162 17.33 -16.65 -7.29
CA PRO A 162 15.91 -16.36 -7.46
C PRO A 162 15.23 -17.03 -8.65
N HIS A 163 15.94 -17.23 -9.77
CA HIS A 163 15.38 -17.84 -10.98
C HIS A 163 15.01 -19.33 -10.81
N GLU A 164 15.52 -20.00 -9.78
CA GLU A 164 15.21 -21.40 -9.46
C GLU A 164 13.90 -21.57 -8.65
N PHE A 165 13.19 -20.50 -8.36
CA PHE A 165 12.01 -20.49 -7.49
C PHE A 165 10.72 -20.13 -8.22
N SER A 166 9.58 -20.67 -7.73
CA SER A 166 8.26 -20.24 -8.18
C SER A 166 7.95 -18.80 -7.74
N GLY A 167 6.94 -18.15 -8.36
CA GLY A 167 6.51 -16.80 -7.98
C GLY A 167 6.16 -16.67 -6.50
N GLY A 168 5.44 -17.64 -5.94
CA GLY A 168 5.09 -17.65 -4.51
C GLY A 168 6.29 -17.83 -3.58
N GLN A 169 7.27 -18.65 -3.98
CA GLN A 169 8.52 -18.79 -3.22
C GLN A 169 9.34 -17.50 -3.27
N ARG A 170 9.45 -16.84 -4.43
CA ARG A 170 10.10 -15.52 -4.53
C ARG A 170 9.42 -14.48 -3.66
N GLN A 171 8.09 -14.50 -3.60
CA GLN A 171 7.34 -13.60 -2.72
C GLN A 171 7.66 -13.84 -1.24
N ARG A 172 7.76 -15.12 -0.81
CA ARG A 172 8.20 -15.48 0.55
C ARG A 172 9.61 -14.98 0.86
N ILE A 173 10.54 -15.04 -0.12
CA ILE A 173 11.89 -14.49 0.00
C ILE A 173 11.83 -12.96 0.16
N GLY A 174 11.02 -12.26 -0.63
CA GLY A 174 10.81 -10.82 -0.51
C GLY A 174 10.24 -10.42 0.87
N ILE A 175 9.31 -11.23 1.41
CA ILE A 175 8.77 -11.04 2.77
C ILE A 175 9.87 -11.29 3.81
N ALA A 176 10.67 -12.37 3.69
CA ALA A 176 11.78 -12.66 4.59
C ALA A 176 12.80 -11.51 4.63
N ARG A 177 13.17 -10.95 3.47
CA ARG A 177 14.05 -9.79 3.35
C ARG A 177 13.46 -8.57 4.07
N ALA A 178 12.17 -8.27 3.86
CA ALA A 178 11.50 -7.15 4.52
C ALA A 178 11.44 -7.32 6.05
N LEU A 179 11.34 -8.54 6.55
CA LEU A 179 11.32 -8.85 7.99
C LEU A 179 12.72 -8.85 8.63
N ALA A 180 13.80 -8.78 7.86
CA ALA A 180 15.17 -8.96 8.37
C ALA A 180 15.51 -8.01 9.53
N LEU A 181 15.04 -6.77 9.47
CA LEU A 181 15.32 -5.71 10.45
C LEU A 181 14.34 -5.64 11.63
N ASN A 182 13.42 -6.60 11.77
CA ASN A 182 12.34 -6.56 12.76
C ASN A 182 11.50 -5.26 12.65
N PRO A 183 10.89 -4.98 11.50
CA PRO A 183 10.09 -3.77 11.33
C PRO A 183 8.83 -3.81 12.21
N LYS A 184 8.24 -2.63 12.45
CA LYS A 184 6.94 -2.45 13.12
C LYS A 184 5.81 -2.21 12.12
N LEU A 185 6.17 -1.75 10.92
CA LEU A 185 5.24 -1.46 9.83
C LEU A 185 5.75 -2.08 8.54
N LEU A 186 4.91 -2.86 7.86
CA LEU A 186 5.14 -3.29 6.49
C LEU A 186 4.23 -2.53 5.53
N LEU A 187 4.82 -1.98 4.50
CA LEU A 187 4.16 -1.40 3.34
C LEU A 187 4.09 -2.47 2.25
N LEU A 188 2.89 -2.92 1.93
CA LEU A 188 2.64 -4.04 1.02
C LEU A 188 2.07 -3.49 -0.30
N ASP A 189 2.93 -3.33 -1.32
CA ASP A 189 2.56 -2.78 -2.63
C ASP A 189 2.14 -3.92 -3.56
N GLU A 190 0.83 -4.15 -3.68
CA GLU A 190 0.24 -5.22 -4.51
C GLU A 190 0.95 -6.58 -4.38
N ALA A 191 1.39 -6.93 -3.18
CA ALA A 191 2.29 -8.04 -2.89
C ALA A 191 1.77 -9.44 -3.29
N VAL A 192 0.54 -9.55 -3.78
CA VAL A 192 -0.09 -10.83 -4.18
C VAL A 192 -0.74 -10.77 -5.56
N SER A 193 -0.69 -9.65 -6.27
CA SER A 193 -1.42 -9.44 -7.53
C SER A 193 -0.97 -10.36 -8.66
N ALA A 194 0.33 -10.66 -8.73
CA ALA A 194 0.96 -11.48 -9.77
C ALA A 194 0.92 -13.00 -9.48
N LEU A 195 0.19 -13.43 -8.43
CA LEU A 195 0.18 -14.83 -7.99
C LEU A 195 -1.13 -15.53 -8.34
N ASP A 196 -1.04 -16.83 -8.64
CA ASP A 196 -2.20 -17.71 -8.79
C ASP A 196 -3.07 -17.73 -7.54
N VAL A 197 -4.36 -17.99 -7.69
CA VAL A 197 -5.37 -17.93 -6.61
C VAL A 197 -4.95 -18.75 -5.38
N SER A 198 -4.48 -19.98 -5.57
CA SER A 198 -4.09 -20.88 -4.48
C SER A 198 -2.84 -20.38 -3.73
N ILE A 199 -1.84 -19.91 -4.46
CA ILE A 199 -0.60 -19.35 -3.91
C ILE A 199 -0.88 -18.03 -3.23
N ARG A 200 -1.75 -17.19 -3.83
CA ARG A 200 -2.21 -15.93 -3.23
C ARG A 200 -2.80 -16.15 -1.85
N ALA A 201 -3.72 -17.13 -1.71
CA ALA A 201 -4.30 -17.46 -0.40
C ALA A 201 -3.26 -17.88 0.63
N GLN A 202 -2.25 -18.66 0.24
CA GLN A 202 -1.16 -19.06 1.13
C GLN A 202 -0.32 -17.86 1.60
N ILE A 203 -0.01 -16.91 0.72
CA ILE A 203 0.75 -15.69 1.08
C ILE A 203 -0.08 -14.78 1.99
N LEU A 204 -1.38 -14.63 1.74
CA LEU A 204 -2.27 -13.83 2.60
C LEU A 204 -2.37 -14.42 4.01
N ASN A 205 -2.50 -15.75 4.13
CA ASN A 205 -2.50 -16.43 5.42
C ASN A 205 -1.15 -16.26 6.14
N LEU A 206 -0.02 -16.45 5.42
CA LEU A 206 1.31 -16.19 5.96
C LEU A 206 1.44 -14.76 6.52
N LEU A 207 0.97 -13.75 5.77
CA LEU A 207 1.02 -12.35 6.23
C LEU A 207 0.17 -12.14 7.50
N LYS A 208 -1.01 -12.77 7.60
CA LYS A 208 -1.83 -12.72 8.82
C LYS A 208 -1.19 -13.40 10.02
N ASP A 209 -0.54 -14.54 9.82
CA ASP A 209 0.17 -15.25 10.88
C ASP A 209 1.36 -14.42 11.38
N LEU A 210 2.16 -13.88 10.45
CA LEU A 210 3.27 -12.98 10.77
C LEU A 210 2.81 -11.70 11.47
N GLN A 211 1.65 -11.14 11.10
CA GLN A 211 1.08 -9.97 11.78
C GLN A 211 0.81 -10.26 13.25
N LYS A 212 0.21 -11.40 13.56
CA LYS A 212 -0.10 -11.81 14.93
C LYS A 212 1.17 -12.14 15.72
N GLU A 213 2.06 -12.95 15.14
CA GLU A 213 3.27 -13.44 15.81
C GLU A 213 4.26 -12.31 16.10
N LEU A 214 4.44 -11.40 15.16
CA LEU A 214 5.42 -10.31 15.25
C LEU A 214 4.81 -8.96 15.62
N SER A 215 3.50 -8.90 15.91
CA SER A 215 2.76 -7.67 16.23
C SER A 215 2.98 -6.56 15.17
N LEU A 216 2.87 -6.93 13.88
CA LEU A 216 3.10 -6.03 12.76
C LEU A 216 1.88 -5.16 12.46
N SER A 217 2.14 -3.94 12.00
CA SER A 217 1.12 -3.10 11.38
C SER A 217 1.30 -3.14 9.87
N TYR A 218 0.21 -3.05 9.10
CA TYR A 218 0.26 -3.09 7.64
C TYR A 218 -0.41 -1.86 7.02
N LEU A 219 0.23 -1.31 5.99
CA LEU A 219 -0.44 -0.53 4.96
C LEU A 219 -0.46 -1.41 3.70
N PHE A 220 -1.63 -1.94 3.39
CA PHE A 220 -1.84 -2.97 2.38
C PHE A 220 -2.49 -2.38 1.12
N ILE A 221 -1.78 -2.39 0.01
CA ILE A 221 -2.30 -1.94 -1.29
C ILE A 221 -2.72 -3.13 -2.13
N SER A 222 -3.92 -3.07 -2.69
CA SER A 222 -4.40 -3.98 -3.74
C SER A 222 -5.47 -3.29 -4.57
N HIS A 223 -5.61 -3.72 -5.82
CA HIS A 223 -6.77 -3.41 -6.66
C HIS A 223 -7.90 -4.44 -6.50
N ASP A 224 -7.62 -5.59 -5.85
CA ASP A 224 -8.61 -6.64 -5.58
C ASP A 224 -9.29 -6.38 -4.22
N LEU A 225 -10.55 -5.97 -4.28
CA LEU A 225 -11.38 -5.67 -3.11
C LEU A 225 -11.62 -6.87 -2.20
N ALA A 226 -11.70 -8.09 -2.76
CA ALA A 226 -11.88 -9.30 -1.95
C ALA A 226 -10.64 -9.57 -1.09
N VAL A 227 -9.46 -9.34 -1.66
CA VAL A 227 -8.18 -9.44 -0.95
C VAL A 227 -8.08 -8.35 0.14
N VAL A 228 -8.46 -7.11 -0.18
CA VAL A 228 -8.47 -5.99 0.79
C VAL A 228 -9.46 -6.27 1.92
N LYS A 229 -10.66 -6.77 1.61
CA LYS A 229 -11.66 -7.19 2.61
C LYS A 229 -11.11 -8.23 3.57
N TYR A 230 -10.35 -9.21 3.04
CA TYR A 230 -9.76 -10.26 3.85
C TYR A 230 -8.66 -9.75 4.78
N MET A 231 -7.79 -8.86 4.29
CA MET A 231 -6.59 -8.42 5.02
C MET A 231 -6.81 -7.27 5.98
N SER A 232 -7.77 -6.38 5.71
CA SER A 232 -7.83 -5.05 6.33
C SER A 232 -8.77 -4.98 7.54
N ASP A 233 -8.43 -4.15 8.51
CA ASP A 233 -9.30 -3.72 9.60
C ASP A 233 -10.09 -2.46 9.20
N LYS A 234 -9.41 -1.50 8.54
CA LYS A 234 -9.98 -0.30 7.92
C LYS A 234 -9.58 -0.24 6.46
N ILE A 235 -10.37 0.42 5.65
CA ILE A 235 -10.12 0.56 4.21
C ILE A 235 -10.26 2.02 3.82
N ALA A 236 -9.28 2.51 3.06
CA ALA A 236 -9.30 3.80 2.39
C ALA A 236 -9.48 3.58 0.89
N VAL A 237 -10.48 4.22 0.31
CA VAL A 237 -10.78 4.17 -1.13
C VAL A 237 -10.16 5.38 -1.80
N MET A 238 -9.27 5.14 -2.76
CA MET A 238 -8.50 6.16 -3.44
C MET A 238 -8.91 6.29 -4.90
N TYR A 239 -9.07 7.53 -5.37
CA TYR A 239 -9.37 7.86 -6.76
C TYR A 239 -8.58 9.10 -7.18
N MET A 240 -7.84 9.04 -8.29
CA MET A 240 -7.08 10.17 -8.88
C MET A 240 -6.26 11.00 -7.86
N GLY A 241 -5.56 10.34 -6.96
CA GLY A 241 -4.69 11.00 -5.99
C GLY A 241 -5.40 11.55 -4.76
N VAL A 242 -6.71 11.35 -4.60
CA VAL A 242 -7.49 11.73 -3.42
C VAL A 242 -8.09 10.50 -2.74
N ILE A 243 -8.34 10.60 -1.43
CA ILE A 243 -9.09 9.58 -0.70
C ILE A 243 -10.56 10.03 -0.66
N LEU A 244 -11.45 9.17 -1.15
CA LEU A 244 -12.89 9.44 -1.23
C LEU A 244 -13.66 8.95 -0.01
N GLU A 245 -13.22 7.82 0.57
CA GLU A 245 -13.90 7.22 1.71
C GLU A 245 -12.92 6.42 2.57
N ILE A 246 -13.03 6.54 3.89
CA ILE A 246 -12.31 5.70 4.86
C ILE A 246 -13.32 5.19 5.88
N ALA A 247 -13.40 3.86 6.03
CA ALA A 247 -14.25 3.26 7.04
C ALA A 247 -13.68 1.95 7.59
N PRO A 248 -14.16 1.46 8.76
CA PRO A 248 -13.99 0.08 9.17
C PRO A 248 -14.47 -0.86 8.06
N ARG A 249 -13.75 -1.95 7.84
CA ARG A 249 -14.03 -2.91 6.77
C ARG A 249 -15.52 -3.29 6.67
N GLU A 250 -16.12 -3.68 7.80
CA GLU A 250 -17.51 -4.15 7.81
C GLU A 250 -18.48 -3.04 7.37
N ILE A 251 -18.24 -1.81 7.83
CA ILE A 251 -19.08 -0.65 7.47
C ILE A 251 -18.92 -0.32 5.98
N LEU A 252 -17.70 -0.29 5.46
CA LEU A 252 -17.46 0.04 4.05
C LEU A 252 -18.20 -0.91 3.11
N PHE A 253 -18.24 -2.21 3.42
CA PHE A 253 -18.89 -3.21 2.57
C PHE A 253 -20.41 -3.29 2.77
N SER A 254 -20.93 -2.98 3.97
CA SER A 254 -22.38 -3.03 4.25
C SER A 254 -23.09 -1.72 3.95
N ASN A 255 -22.43 -0.59 4.11
CA ASN A 255 -23.04 0.74 3.99
C ASN A 255 -22.05 1.77 3.40
N PRO A 256 -21.54 1.54 2.16
CA PRO A 256 -20.69 2.51 1.49
C PRO A 256 -21.46 3.80 1.24
N LYS A 257 -20.83 4.94 1.51
CA LYS A 257 -21.49 6.26 1.36
C LYS A 257 -21.15 6.88 0.00
N HIS A 258 -19.85 6.90 -0.37
CA HIS A 258 -19.43 7.55 -1.60
C HIS A 258 -19.89 6.78 -2.84
N PRO A 259 -20.44 7.44 -3.88
CA PRO A 259 -20.92 6.79 -5.12
C PRO A 259 -19.87 5.90 -5.79
N TYR A 260 -18.62 6.37 -5.87
CA TYR A 260 -17.50 5.59 -6.41
C TYR A 260 -17.26 4.30 -5.62
N THR A 261 -17.32 4.37 -4.30
CA THR A 261 -17.16 3.17 -3.44
C THR A 261 -18.28 2.17 -3.70
N LYS A 262 -19.52 2.63 -3.86
CA LYS A 262 -20.67 1.77 -4.20
C LYS A 262 -20.44 1.03 -5.52
N THR A 263 -20.01 1.76 -6.56
CA THR A 263 -19.70 1.19 -7.87
C THR A 263 -18.54 0.18 -7.78
N LEU A 264 -17.49 0.55 -7.05
CA LEU A 264 -16.32 -0.32 -6.88
C LEU A 264 -16.69 -1.63 -6.16
N ILE A 265 -17.53 -1.57 -5.13
CA ILE A 265 -18.02 -2.77 -4.41
C ILE A 265 -18.96 -3.59 -5.29
N ALA A 266 -19.85 -2.95 -6.05
CA ALA A 266 -20.78 -3.63 -6.97
C ALA A 266 -20.06 -4.36 -8.12
N SER A 267 -18.82 -3.99 -8.42
CA SER A 267 -18.01 -4.68 -9.44
C SER A 267 -17.37 -5.99 -8.95
N ILE A 268 -17.48 -6.31 -7.66
CA ILE A 268 -16.97 -7.59 -7.12
C ILE A 268 -17.88 -8.71 -7.63
N PRO A 269 -17.34 -9.75 -8.31
CA PRO A 269 -18.14 -10.89 -8.73
C PRO A 269 -18.76 -11.59 -7.50
N GLU A 270 -20.07 -11.63 -7.41
CA GLU A 270 -20.75 -12.49 -6.44
C GLU A 270 -20.62 -13.94 -6.89
N ILE A 271 -20.16 -14.80 -6.00
CA ILE A 271 -19.99 -16.26 -6.27
C ILE A 271 -21.37 -16.98 -6.26
N ASP A 272 -22.45 -16.28 -5.97
CA ASP A 272 -23.80 -16.86 -5.89
C ASP A 272 -24.45 -16.87 -7.29
N PRO A 273 -24.62 -18.06 -7.95
CA PRO A 273 -25.18 -18.15 -9.28
C PRO A 273 -26.63 -17.66 -9.40
N GLU A 274 -27.39 -17.63 -8.32
CA GLU A 274 -28.79 -17.17 -8.33
C GLU A 274 -28.90 -15.64 -8.32
N LYS A 275 -27.87 -14.92 -7.86
CA LYS A 275 -27.82 -13.46 -7.80
C LYS A 275 -27.15 -12.79 -9.00
N ILE A 276 -26.57 -13.55 -9.91
CA ILE A 276 -25.88 -13.04 -11.12
C ILE A 276 -26.83 -12.28 -12.08
N LYS A 277 -28.15 -12.39 -11.91
CA LYS A 277 -29.16 -11.79 -12.81
C LYS A 277 -29.49 -10.33 -12.56
N THR A 278 -28.92 -9.66 -11.55
CA THR A 278 -29.31 -8.30 -11.23
C THR A 278 -28.09 -7.43 -10.90
N LYS A 279 -27.87 -6.44 -11.77
CA LYS A 279 -27.06 -5.22 -11.60
C LYS A 279 -25.58 -5.30 -11.90
N THR A 280 -25.24 -5.28 -13.18
CA THR A 280 -23.96 -4.72 -13.60
C THR A 280 -24.15 -3.19 -13.73
N ILE A 281 -23.82 -2.44 -12.68
CA ILE A 281 -23.68 -0.99 -12.80
C ILE A 281 -22.33 -0.77 -13.49
N LYS A 282 -22.35 -0.60 -14.80
CA LYS A 282 -21.18 -0.14 -15.57
C LYS A 282 -21.21 1.38 -15.55
N LEU A 283 -20.26 2.00 -14.86
CA LEU A 283 -19.88 3.37 -15.22
C LEU A 283 -19.16 3.27 -16.55
N ASP A 284 -19.73 3.84 -17.61
CA ASP A 284 -19.06 3.89 -18.89
C ASP A 284 -17.73 4.63 -18.78
N GLU A 285 -16.67 4.09 -19.41
CA GLU A 285 -15.35 4.74 -19.44
C GLU A 285 -15.38 6.20 -19.92
N PRO A 286 -16.28 6.63 -20.83
CA PRO A 286 -16.43 8.03 -21.20
C PRO A 286 -16.85 8.94 -20.05
N SER A 287 -17.67 8.44 -19.10
CA SER A 287 -18.11 9.21 -17.93
C SER A 287 -16.97 9.47 -16.96
N LEU A 288 -16.06 8.50 -16.77
CA LEU A 288 -14.85 8.65 -15.97
C LEU A 288 -13.81 9.56 -16.63
N THR A 289 -13.71 9.58 -17.96
CA THR A 289 -12.82 10.48 -18.71
C THR A 289 -13.24 11.94 -18.65
N THR A 290 -14.54 12.21 -18.58
CA THR A 290 -15.06 13.58 -18.41
C THR A 290 -14.70 14.13 -17.04
N ILE A 291 -14.71 13.28 -16.00
CA ILE A 291 -14.31 13.62 -14.63
C ILE A 291 -12.79 13.87 -14.53
N ARG A 292 -11.96 13.20 -15.34
CA ARG A 292 -10.49 13.39 -15.38
C ARG A 292 -10.03 14.80 -15.76
N ASN A 293 -10.90 15.62 -16.35
CA ASN A 293 -10.57 16.97 -16.81
C ASN A 293 -10.90 18.07 -15.79
N THR A 294 -11.45 17.73 -14.61
CA THR A 294 -11.64 18.71 -13.54
C THR A 294 -10.31 19.01 -12.84
N SER A 295 -10.01 20.29 -12.64
CA SER A 295 -8.83 20.75 -11.90
C SER A 295 -9.00 20.46 -10.42
N LEU A 296 -8.48 19.30 -9.98
CA LEU A 296 -8.47 18.87 -8.59
C LEU A 296 -7.46 19.67 -7.80
N THR A 297 -7.90 20.36 -6.77
CA THR A 297 -7.05 20.88 -5.72
C THR A 297 -7.31 20.11 -4.42
N PRO A 298 -6.32 19.94 -3.54
CA PRO A 298 -6.49 19.30 -2.22
C PRO A 298 -7.61 19.93 -1.38
N GLU A 299 -7.85 21.22 -1.58
CA GLU A 299 -8.87 22.02 -0.91
C GLU A 299 -10.30 21.59 -1.25
N ASN A 300 -10.48 20.86 -2.35
CA ASN A 300 -11.79 20.46 -2.87
C ASN A 300 -12.22 19.04 -2.45
N ALA A 301 -11.44 18.35 -1.63
CA ALA A 301 -11.71 16.98 -1.23
C ALA A 301 -11.51 16.69 0.27
N PRO A 302 -11.99 17.54 1.20
CA PRO A 302 -11.88 17.26 2.62
C PRO A 302 -12.68 15.98 2.97
N LEU A 303 -12.10 15.18 3.87
CA LEU A 303 -12.79 14.05 4.47
C LEU A 303 -13.60 14.54 5.67
N GLU A 304 -14.91 14.33 5.67
CA GLU A 304 -15.81 14.64 6.78
C GLU A 304 -16.23 13.33 7.48
N GLU A 305 -16.22 13.33 8.80
CA GLU A 305 -16.72 12.19 9.57
C GLU A 305 -18.24 12.20 9.54
N VAL A 306 -18.84 11.23 8.83
CA VAL A 306 -20.31 11.10 8.67
C VAL A 306 -20.92 10.16 9.70
N GLU A 307 -20.14 9.19 10.17
CA GLU A 307 -20.45 8.27 11.26
C GLU A 307 -19.16 7.98 12.01
N LYS A 308 -19.22 7.39 13.20
CA LYS A 308 -18.04 7.07 13.99
C LYS A 308 -17.01 6.28 13.18
N ASP A 309 -15.80 6.82 13.06
CA ASP A 309 -14.69 6.23 12.28
C ASP A 309 -15.00 6.05 10.77
N HIS A 310 -16.03 6.69 10.23
CA HIS A 310 -16.42 6.65 8.83
C HIS A 310 -16.33 8.05 8.23
N PHE A 311 -15.36 8.23 7.34
CA PHE A 311 -15.01 9.50 6.71
C PHE A 311 -15.31 9.45 5.22
N VAL A 312 -15.96 10.49 4.70
CA VAL A 312 -16.35 10.58 3.29
C VAL A 312 -15.97 11.95 2.75
N SER A 313 -15.41 11.98 1.54
CA SER A 313 -15.18 13.22 0.80
C SER A 313 -16.43 13.60 0.02
N LYS A 314 -16.74 14.90 -0.01
CA LYS A 314 -17.77 15.46 -0.90
C LYS A 314 -17.28 15.61 -2.35
N TYR A 315 -16.02 15.32 -2.60
CA TYR A 315 -15.44 15.44 -3.91
C TYR A 315 -16.11 14.50 -4.92
N LEU A 316 -16.56 15.05 -6.05
CA LEU A 316 -17.32 14.35 -7.09
C LEU A 316 -18.58 13.62 -6.60
N PHE A 317 -19.05 13.90 -5.38
CA PHE A 317 -20.18 13.18 -4.79
C PHE A 317 -21.46 13.39 -5.60
N ASP A 318 -21.77 14.63 -5.96
CA ASP A 318 -23.00 15.00 -6.68
C ASP A 318 -22.90 14.62 -8.17
N GLU A 319 -21.75 14.83 -8.79
CA GLU A 319 -21.50 14.47 -10.18
C GLU A 319 -21.65 12.96 -10.40
N MET A 320 -21.04 12.15 -9.52
CA MET A 320 -21.12 10.68 -9.60
C MET A 320 -22.52 10.16 -9.28
N ASN A 321 -23.25 10.75 -8.31
CA ASN A 321 -24.63 10.41 -8.05
C ASN A 321 -25.53 10.70 -9.26
N SER A 322 -25.33 11.83 -9.93
CA SER A 322 -26.10 12.18 -11.14
C SER A 322 -25.90 11.19 -12.28
N LEU A 323 -24.69 10.61 -12.39
CA LEU A 323 -24.36 9.60 -13.40
C LEU A 323 -24.97 8.23 -13.05
N LEU A 324 -24.97 7.83 -11.78
CA LEU A 324 -25.62 6.59 -11.33
C LEU A 324 -27.11 6.61 -11.57
N ASN A 325 -27.79 7.71 -11.25
CA ASN A 325 -29.24 7.86 -11.43
C ASN A 325 -29.68 7.89 -12.90
N LYS A 326 -28.81 8.32 -13.83
CA LYS A 326 -29.08 8.27 -15.28
C LYS A 326 -28.99 6.85 -15.86
N ASN A 327 -28.29 5.94 -15.22
CA ASN A 327 -28.15 4.56 -15.69
C ASN A 327 -29.21 3.62 -15.08
N GLU A 328 -30.05 4.11 -14.15
CA GLU A 328 -31.20 3.37 -13.60
C GLU A 328 -32.53 3.66 -14.35
N THR A 329 -32.54 4.63 -15.26
CA THR A 329 -33.68 4.95 -16.16
C THR A 329 -33.41 4.41 -17.55
#